data_651b6821c45e848c2dee98b9b7448ea5
#
_entry.id   651b6821c45e848c2dee98b9b7448ea5
#
_cell.length_a   1.000
_cell.length_b   1.000
_cell.length_c   1.000
_cell.angle_alpha   90.00
_cell.angle_beta   90.00
_cell.angle_gamma   90.00
#
_symmetry.space_group_name_H-M   'P 1'
#
loop_
_entity.id
_entity.type
_entity.pdbx_description
1 polymer ?
#
loop_
_entity_poly.entity_id
_entity_poly.type
_entity_poly.pdbx_seq_one_letter_code
_entity_poly.pdbx_strand_id
1 'polypeptide(L)'
;MVRVLVVEDEANIREMIALNLRLAGMEAVEAESAEAALPLLEKKPGCDAAILDVMLPGMNGFSLCETIRRTDQKIGIIILSAKGQEQDKILGLSIGADDYMTKPFSVSELLARVKALCRRVGRTAGGDEKEKENPLGMLTSGEFVLDENRRVLLKAGQSIELTQVEFQIMELFFRNPGIALVREKILKGVWGENYFGDVKIVDVNIRRLRMKVEDEPSHPTHILTVWGYGYRWEE
;
A
#
# COMPACT_ATOMS: atom_id res chain seq x y z
N MET A 1 -4.64 -3.35 17.82
CA MET A 1 -3.38 -2.57 17.84
C MET A 1 -2.70 -2.85 16.51
N VAL A 2 -2.22 -1.83 15.81
CA VAL A 2 -1.49 -2.00 14.54
C VAL A 2 -0.17 -2.70 14.80
N ARG A 3 0.12 -3.74 14.03
CA ARG A 3 1.30 -4.59 14.16
C ARG A 3 2.20 -4.46 12.96
N VAL A 4 3.45 -4.02 13.16
CA VAL A 4 4.40 -3.68 12.09
C VAL A 4 5.63 -4.58 12.20
N LEU A 5 5.93 -5.30 11.13
CA LEU A 5 7.18 -6.07 10.99
C LEU A 5 8.29 -5.11 10.52
N VAL A 6 9.43 -5.14 11.19
CA VAL A 6 10.64 -4.39 10.83
C VAL A 6 11.74 -5.38 10.50
N VAL A 7 12.18 -5.39 9.23
CA VAL A 7 13.27 -6.26 8.75
C VAL A 7 14.45 -5.39 8.34
N GLU A 8 15.48 -5.40 9.17
CA GLU A 8 16.67 -4.54 9.06
C GLU A 8 17.84 -5.26 9.73
N ASP A 9 18.96 -5.42 9.06
CA ASP A 9 20.13 -6.11 9.61
C ASP A 9 20.93 -5.28 10.61
N GLU A 10 20.98 -3.95 10.40
CA GLU A 10 21.63 -3.03 11.33
C GLU A 10 20.81 -2.86 12.62
N ALA A 11 21.30 -3.44 13.74
CA ALA A 11 20.59 -3.44 15.03
C ALA A 11 20.16 -2.05 15.48
N ASN A 12 21.04 -1.03 15.37
CA ASN A 12 20.76 0.34 15.78
C ASN A 12 19.59 0.97 15.01
N ILE A 13 19.50 0.70 13.69
CA ILE A 13 18.42 1.21 12.82
C ILE A 13 17.14 0.47 13.17
N ARG A 14 17.18 -0.86 13.28
CA ARG A 14 16.04 -1.70 13.62
C ARG A 14 15.44 -1.30 14.98
N GLU A 15 16.25 -1.19 16.03
CA GLU A 15 15.81 -0.79 17.36
C GLU A 15 15.24 0.64 17.37
N MET A 16 15.87 1.59 16.66
CA MET A 16 15.37 2.96 16.53
C MET A 16 13.98 2.97 15.89
N ILE A 17 13.77 2.23 14.80
CA ILE A 17 12.45 2.14 14.13
C ILE A 17 11.45 1.52 15.09
N ALA A 18 11.78 0.38 15.70
CA ALA A 18 10.90 -0.35 16.61
C ALA A 18 10.48 0.48 17.83
N LEU A 19 11.44 1.20 18.45
CA LEU A 19 11.14 2.10 19.56
C LEU A 19 10.13 3.18 19.18
N ASN A 20 10.32 3.83 18.03
CA ASN A 20 9.44 4.90 17.58
C ASN A 20 8.05 4.39 17.19
N LEU A 21 7.93 3.20 16.61
CA LEU A 21 6.65 2.54 16.37
C LEU A 21 5.90 2.29 17.68
N ARG A 22 6.59 1.77 18.71
CA ARG A 22 6.01 1.54 20.05
C ARG A 22 5.56 2.84 20.70
N LEU A 23 6.37 3.90 20.62
CA LEU A 23 6.00 5.24 21.12
C LEU A 23 4.78 5.81 20.39
N ALA A 24 4.58 5.44 19.11
CA ALA A 24 3.40 5.81 18.32
C ALA A 24 2.17 4.90 18.58
N GLY A 25 2.23 3.99 19.56
CA GLY A 25 1.12 3.11 19.95
C GLY A 25 0.94 1.88 19.05
N MET A 26 1.99 1.47 18.31
CA MET A 26 2.00 0.30 17.46
C MET A 26 2.83 -0.83 18.07
N GLU A 27 2.54 -2.07 17.74
CA GLU A 27 3.39 -3.23 18.06
C GLU A 27 4.47 -3.37 16.98
N ALA A 28 5.74 -3.37 17.38
CA ALA A 28 6.86 -3.65 16.49
C ALA A 28 7.34 -5.08 16.66
N VAL A 29 7.33 -5.84 15.56
CA VAL A 29 7.90 -7.18 15.43
C VAL A 29 9.22 -7.05 14.67
N GLU A 30 10.31 -7.52 15.24
CA GLU A 30 11.65 -7.29 14.72
C GLU A 30 12.24 -8.56 14.11
N ALA A 31 12.93 -8.40 12.99
CA ALA A 31 13.72 -9.45 12.34
C ALA A 31 15.02 -8.86 11.80
N GLU A 32 16.13 -9.58 11.95
CA GLU A 32 17.45 -9.16 11.48
C GLU A 32 17.77 -9.63 10.06
N SER A 33 16.93 -10.49 9.47
CA SER A 33 17.07 -10.98 8.12
C SER A 33 15.71 -11.38 7.54
N ALA A 34 15.65 -11.60 6.23
CA ALA A 34 14.45 -12.07 5.55
C ALA A 34 14.04 -13.47 6.06
N GLU A 35 15.02 -14.35 6.29
CA GLU A 35 14.80 -15.71 6.77
C GLU A 35 14.20 -15.71 8.20
N ALA A 36 14.62 -14.78 9.07
CA ALA A 36 14.05 -14.60 10.39
C ALA A 36 12.63 -14.00 10.33
N ALA A 37 12.32 -13.22 9.30
CA ALA A 37 11.02 -12.58 9.12
C ALA A 37 9.91 -13.57 8.66
N LEU A 38 10.24 -14.54 7.80
CA LEU A 38 9.26 -15.46 7.21
C LEU A 38 8.39 -16.18 8.25
N PRO A 39 8.95 -16.84 9.30
CA PRO A 39 8.12 -17.50 10.32
C PRO A 39 7.31 -16.54 11.19
N LEU A 40 7.68 -15.25 11.24
CA LEU A 40 6.93 -14.22 11.97
C LEU A 40 5.68 -13.78 11.22
N LEU A 41 5.71 -13.82 9.88
CA LEU A 41 4.58 -13.51 9.03
C LEU A 41 3.47 -14.57 9.10
N GLU A 42 3.83 -15.83 9.37
CA GLU A 42 2.88 -16.94 9.51
C GLU A 42 2.13 -16.91 10.86
N LYS A 43 2.66 -16.19 11.86
CA LYS A 43 2.06 -16.12 13.19
C LYS A 43 0.75 -15.32 13.18
N LYS A 44 -0.21 -15.79 13.96
CA LYS A 44 -1.47 -15.04 14.21
C LYS A 44 -1.42 -14.35 15.59
N PRO A 45 -1.91 -13.11 15.70
CA PRO A 45 -2.39 -12.25 14.59
C PRO A 45 -1.27 -11.89 13.65
N GLY A 46 -1.59 -11.70 12.34
CA GLY A 46 -0.66 -11.29 11.30
C GLY A 46 -0.15 -9.85 11.50
N CYS A 47 0.77 -9.42 10.64
CA CYS A 47 1.23 -8.03 10.60
C CYS A 47 0.34 -7.20 9.65
N ASP A 48 0.06 -5.95 10.03
CA ASP A 48 -0.71 -5.01 9.22
C ASP A 48 0.18 -4.30 8.19
N ALA A 49 1.47 -4.12 8.54
CA ALA A 49 2.49 -3.55 7.66
C ALA A 49 3.86 -4.20 7.88
N ALA A 50 4.72 -4.09 6.88
CA ALA A 50 6.11 -4.48 6.92
C ALA A 50 7.01 -3.35 6.40
N ILE A 51 8.11 -3.11 7.09
CA ILE A 51 9.19 -2.21 6.70
C ILE A 51 10.38 -3.11 6.37
N LEU A 52 10.86 -3.07 5.12
CA LEU A 52 11.87 -3.99 4.61
C LEU A 52 13.09 -3.23 4.12
N ASP A 53 14.25 -3.48 4.69
CA ASP A 53 15.50 -3.03 4.05
C ASP A 53 15.78 -3.85 2.78
N VAL A 54 16.28 -3.20 1.75
CA VAL A 54 16.71 -3.85 0.50
C VAL A 54 18.00 -4.64 0.72
N MET A 55 18.93 -4.10 1.50
CA MET A 55 20.30 -4.60 1.62
C MET A 55 20.48 -5.68 2.70
N LEU A 56 19.48 -6.56 2.87
CA LEU A 56 19.56 -7.66 3.82
C LEU A 56 20.59 -8.72 3.39
N PRO A 57 21.26 -9.38 4.35
CA PRO A 57 22.11 -10.53 4.07
C PRO A 57 21.26 -11.73 3.62
N GLY A 58 21.79 -12.54 2.70
CA GLY A 58 21.07 -13.70 2.16
C GLY A 58 19.95 -13.28 1.20
N MET A 59 18.71 -13.48 1.58
CA MET A 59 17.54 -13.02 0.80
C MET A 59 17.38 -11.50 0.93
N ASN A 60 17.50 -10.76 -0.17
CA ASN A 60 17.33 -9.30 -0.14
C ASN A 60 15.86 -8.90 0.05
N GLY A 61 15.63 -7.62 0.42
CA GLY A 61 14.29 -7.11 0.72
C GLY A 61 13.33 -7.11 -0.47
N PHE A 62 13.80 -7.05 -1.71
CA PHE A 62 12.95 -7.18 -2.89
C PHE A 62 12.37 -8.59 -3.00
N SER A 63 13.22 -9.62 -2.86
CA SER A 63 12.79 -11.02 -2.87
C SER A 63 11.86 -11.35 -1.71
N LEU A 64 12.10 -10.76 -0.52
CA LEU A 64 11.18 -10.87 0.61
C LEU A 64 9.82 -10.22 0.30
N CYS A 65 9.81 -9.04 -0.31
CA CYS A 65 8.58 -8.37 -0.73
C CYS A 65 7.75 -9.24 -1.69
N GLU A 66 8.38 -9.81 -2.71
CA GLU A 66 7.72 -10.75 -3.63
C GLU A 66 7.15 -11.98 -2.91
N THR A 67 7.93 -12.54 -1.97
CA THR A 67 7.49 -13.71 -1.19
C THR A 67 6.27 -13.38 -0.35
N ILE A 68 6.27 -12.23 0.33
CA ILE A 68 5.11 -11.75 1.10
C ILE A 68 3.90 -11.59 0.17
N ARG A 69 4.05 -10.96 -1.00
CA ARG A 69 2.94 -10.73 -1.92
C ARG A 69 2.32 -11.99 -2.49
N ARG A 70 3.06 -13.09 -2.58
CA ARG A 70 2.50 -14.39 -2.99
C ARG A 70 1.57 -15.00 -1.94
N THR A 71 1.75 -14.66 -0.67
CA THR A 71 1.00 -15.23 0.45
C THR A 71 0.00 -14.26 1.07
N ASP A 72 0.31 -12.95 1.06
CA ASP A 72 -0.53 -11.90 1.62
C ASP A 72 -0.48 -10.62 0.77
N GLN A 73 -1.57 -10.36 0.06
CA GLN A 73 -1.75 -9.13 -0.71
C GLN A 73 -2.13 -7.93 0.17
N LYS A 74 -2.63 -8.16 1.40
CA LYS A 74 -3.26 -7.12 2.23
C LYS A 74 -2.27 -6.38 3.15
N ILE A 75 -1.14 -7.00 3.50
CA ILE A 75 -0.12 -6.34 4.31
C ILE A 75 0.45 -5.12 3.59
N GLY A 76 0.54 -3.98 4.25
CA GLY A 76 1.19 -2.79 3.68
C GLY A 76 2.71 -2.95 3.68
N ILE A 77 3.40 -2.70 2.57
CA ILE A 77 4.86 -2.87 2.47
C ILE A 77 5.55 -1.55 2.13
N ILE A 78 6.46 -1.12 3.01
CA ILE A 78 7.39 -0.01 2.76
C ILE A 78 8.80 -0.59 2.58
N ILE A 79 9.45 -0.26 1.47
CA ILE A 79 10.85 -0.58 1.24
C ILE A 79 11.74 0.57 1.70
N LEU A 80 12.78 0.25 2.49
CA LEU A 80 13.87 1.17 2.83
C LEU A 80 15.11 0.80 2.02
N SER A 81 15.80 1.79 1.45
CA SER A 81 16.98 1.52 0.63
C SER A 81 17.99 2.65 0.65
N ALA A 82 19.28 2.31 0.66
CA ALA A 82 20.35 3.26 0.36
C ALA A 82 20.39 3.65 -1.12
N LYS A 83 19.71 2.89 -2.01
CA LYS A 83 19.64 3.14 -3.44
C LYS A 83 18.57 4.18 -3.73
N GLY A 84 19.03 5.39 -4.13
CA GLY A 84 18.15 6.51 -4.46
C GLY A 84 17.82 6.64 -5.93
N GLN A 85 18.28 5.73 -6.80
CA GLN A 85 18.03 5.81 -8.23
C GLN A 85 16.55 5.55 -8.54
N GLU A 86 16.03 6.27 -9.52
CA GLU A 86 14.62 6.17 -9.93
C GLU A 86 14.25 4.74 -10.35
N GLN A 87 15.18 4.04 -11.00
CA GLN A 87 14.99 2.65 -11.44
C GLN A 87 14.76 1.69 -10.26
N ASP A 88 15.50 1.85 -9.15
CA ASP A 88 15.32 1.02 -7.95
C ASP A 88 13.98 1.26 -7.28
N LYS A 89 13.51 2.53 -7.27
CA LYS A 89 12.17 2.87 -6.76
C LYS A 89 11.06 2.24 -7.60
N ILE A 90 11.15 2.38 -8.93
CA ILE A 90 10.19 1.78 -9.86
C ILE A 90 10.19 0.25 -9.71
N LEU A 91 11.36 -0.37 -9.59
CA LEU A 91 11.47 -1.82 -9.37
C LEU A 91 10.76 -2.22 -8.07
N GLY A 92 11.14 -1.61 -6.93
CA GLY A 92 10.54 -1.92 -5.63
C GLY A 92 9.01 -1.80 -5.63
N LEU A 93 8.50 -0.73 -6.22
CA LEU A 93 7.06 -0.55 -6.36
C LEU A 93 6.43 -1.57 -7.32
N SER A 94 7.11 -1.93 -8.43
CA SER A 94 6.58 -2.87 -9.43
C SER A 94 6.44 -4.29 -8.90
N ILE A 95 7.32 -4.73 -8.00
CA ILE A 95 7.29 -6.06 -7.38
C ILE A 95 6.25 -6.18 -6.25
N GLY A 96 5.57 -5.09 -5.89
CA GLY A 96 4.48 -5.14 -4.94
C GLY A 96 4.62 -4.28 -3.69
N ALA A 97 5.68 -3.51 -3.52
CA ALA A 97 5.74 -2.54 -2.44
C ALA A 97 4.67 -1.45 -2.61
N ASP A 98 4.13 -0.97 -1.52
CA ASP A 98 3.14 0.12 -1.47
C ASP A 98 3.81 1.49 -1.36
N ASP A 99 5.04 1.52 -0.82
CA ASP A 99 5.83 2.74 -0.71
C ASP A 99 7.34 2.41 -0.73
N TYR A 100 8.15 3.43 -1.00
CA TYR A 100 9.61 3.33 -1.09
C TYR A 100 10.25 4.57 -0.46
N MET A 101 11.17 4.37 0.47
CA MET A 101 11.93 5.45 1.11
C MET A 101 13.42 5.23 0.97
N THR A 102 14.15 6.34 0.76
CA THR A 102 15.63 6.30 0.69
C THR A 102 16.27 6.57 2.05
N LYS A 103 17.30 5.84 2.37
CA LYS A 103 18.21 6.14 3.49
C LYS A 103 19.19 7.26 3.08
N PRO A 104 19.49 8.25 3.94
CA PRO A 104 18.92 8.45 5.27
C PRO A 104 17.48 8.99 5.21
N PHE A 105 16.62 8.58 6.16
CA PHE A 105 15.23 8.98 6.25
C PHE A 105 14.90 9.65 7.59
N SER A 106 13.83 10.43 7.59
CA SER A 106 13.25 10.96 8.82
C SER A 106 12.33 9.90 9.47
N VAL A 107 12.53 9.65 10.76
CA VAL A 107 11.65 8.74 11.52
C VAL A 107 10.21 9.24 11.52
N SER A 108 9.99 10.55 11.64
CA SER A 108 8.65 11.14 11.57
C SER A 108 7.97 10.91 10.23
N GLU A 109 8.73 10.97 9.14
CA GLU A 109 8.24 10.64 7.80
C GLU A 109 7.87 9.16 7.68
N LEU A 110 8.75 8.26 8.13
CA LEU A 110 8.48 6.82 8.14
C LEU A 110 7.20 6.50 8.92
N LEU A 111 7.05 7.05 10.12
CA LEU A 111 5.84 6.86 10.93
C LEU A 111 4.58 7.40 10.26
N ALA A 112 4.66 8.56 9.58
CA ALA A 112 3.54 9.12 8.84
C ALA A 112 3.10 8.17 7.70
N ARG A 113 4.05 7.59 6.97
CA ARG A 113 3.81 6.62 5.89
C ARG A 113 3.21 5.31 6.41
N VAL A 114 3.74 4.76 7.50
CA VAL A 114 3.16 3.57 8.16
C VAL A 114 1.73 3.85 8.61
N LYS A 115 1.47 5.00 9.25
CA LYS A 115 0.12 5.40 9.64
C LYS A 115 -0.81 5.55 8.44
N ALA A 116 -0.34 6.11 7.32
CA ALA A 116 -1.15 6.24 6.11
C ALA A 116 -1.53 4.87 5.53
N LEU A 117 -0.59 3.93 5.47
CA LEU A 117 -0.87 2.55 5.05
C LEU A 117 -1.85 1.86 6.00
N CYS A 118 -1.71 2.03 7.32
CA CYS A 118 -2.54 1.36 8.31
C CYS A 118 -3.84 2.11 8.67
N ARG A 119 -4.08 3.32 8.13
CA ARG A 119 -5.20 4.21 8.53
C ARG A 119 -6.58 3.56 8.55
N ARG A 120 -6.79 2.47 7.80
CA ARG A 120 -8.07 1.78 7.68
C ARG A 120 -8.14 0.38 8.30
N VAL A 121 -7.01 -0.12 8.82
CA VAL A 121 -7.04 -1.37 9.60
C VAL A 121 -7.79 -1.16 10.93
N GLY A 122 -7.85 0.09 11.40
CA GLY A 122 -8.50 0.48 12.67
C GLY A 122 -9.85 1.21 12.55
N ARG A 123 -10.44 1.38 11.36
CA ARG A 123 -11.69 2.15 11.18
C ARG A 123 -12.99 1.42 11.56
N THR A 124 -12.95 0.56 12.58
CA THR A 124 -14.18 0.11 13.27
C THR A 124 -14.57 0.99 14.46
N ALA A 125 -13.81 2.08 14.76
CA ALA A 125 -14.16 2.97 15.86
C ALA A 125 -13.65 4.41 15.62
N GLY A 126 -14.50 5.30 15.11
CA GLY A 126 -14.21 6.72 15.13
C GLY A 126 -14.71 7.46 13.87
N GLY A 127 -15.94 7.95 13.92
CA GLY A 127 -16.70 8.51 12.83
C GLY A 127 -16.09 9.75 12.18
N ASP A 128 -16.33 9.84 10.87
CA ASP A 128 -16.56 11.09 10.15
C ASP A 128 -17.99 11.03 9.60
N GLU A 129 -18.76 12.09 9.80
CA GLU A 129 -20.21 12.19 9.59
C GLU A 129 -20.70 12.04 8.12
N LYS A 130 -19.84 11.60 7.19
CA LYS A 130 -20.20 11.36 5.78
C LYS A 130 -20.51 9.90 5.43
N GLU A 131 -20.43 8.96 6.39
CA GLU A 131 -20.68 7.53 6.16
C GLU A 131 -22.16 7.12 6.16
N LYS A 132 -23.10 8.07 6.17
CA LYS A 132 -24.55 7.75 6.24
C LYS A 132 -25.17 7.29 4.91
N GLU A 133 -24.46 7.28 3.80
CA GLU A 133 -25.04 6.96 2.48
C GLU A 133 -24.87 5.50 2.02
N ASN A 134 -24.06 4.68 2.69
CA ASN A 134 -23.86 3.27 2.28
C ASN A 134 -23.82 2.31 3.49
N PRO A 135 -24.96 1.93 4.06
CA PRO A 135 -25.02 1.06 5.25
C PRO A 135 -24.50 -0.36 4.98
N LEU A 136 -24.36 -0.78 3.73
CA LEU A 136 -23.83 -2.10 3.35
C LEU A 136 -22.32 -2.08 3.11
N GLY A 137 -21.66 -0.91 3.03
CA GLY A 137 -20.25 -0.78 2.73
C GLY A 137 -19.87 -1.34 1.34
N MET A 138 -20.79 -1.28 0.38
CA MET A 138 -20.59 -1.75 -0.99
C MET A 138 -20.71 -0.58 -1.96
N LEU A 139 -19.65 -0.33 -2.74
CA LEU A 139 -19.67 0.61 -3.84
C LEU A 139 -19.75 -0.18 -5.15
N THR A 140 -20.67 0.21 -6.04
CA THR A 140 -20.86 -0.47 -7.33
C THR A 140 -20.57 0.46 -8.49
N SER A 141 -19.97 -0.08 -9.56
CA SER A 141 -19.72 0.64 -10.81
C SER A 141 -19.65 -0.38 -11.95
N GLY A 142 -20.66 -0.38 -12.82
CA GLY A 142 -20.80 -1.40 -13.88
C GLY A 142 -20.78 -2.82 -13.33
N GLU A 143 -19.88 -3.65 -13.85
CA GLU A 143 -19.69 -5.04 -13.40
C GLU A 143 -18.85 -5.18 -12.11
N PHE A 144 -18.35 -4.06 -11.56
CA PHE A 144 -17.49 -4.06 -10.38
C PHE A 144 -18.26 -3.75 -9.10
N VAL A 145 -17.90 -4.46 -8.04
CA VAL A 145 -18.39 -4.22 -6.67
C VAL A 145 -17.21 -4.15 -5.71
N LEU A 146 -17.02 -3.02 -5.06
CA LEU A 146 -16.02 -2.83 -4.00
C LEU A 146 -16.66 -3.03 -2.64
N ASP A 147 -16.32 -4.12 -1.96
CA ASP A 147 -16.76 -4.41 -0.59
C ASP A 147 -15.75 -3.81 0.39
N GLU A 148 -16.13 -2.69 1.02
CA GLU A 148 -15.29 -1.95 1.96
C GLU A 148 -15.07 -2.72 3.26
N ASN A 149 -16.05 -3.54 3.68
CA ASN A 149 -15.97 -4.31 4.93
C ASN A 149 -15.03 -5.52 4.77
N ARG A 150 -15.11 -6.22 3.66
CA ARG A 150 -14.25 -7.37 3.35
C ARG A 150 -12.95 -7.00 2.68
N ARG A 151 -12.85 -5.74 2.20
CA ARG A 151 -11.73 -5.22 1.42
C ARG A 151 -11.42 -6.07 0.18
N VAL A 152 -12.45 -6.29 -0.59
CA VAL A 152 -12.41 -7.10 -1.81
C VAL A 152 -13.03 -6.32 -2.96
N LEU A 153 -12.41 -6.38 -4.12
CA LEU A 153 -12.99 -5.96 -5.39
C LEU A 153 -13.54 -7.21 -6.10
N LEU A 154 -14.76 -7.14 -6.55
CA LEU A 154 -15.36 -8.15 -7.42
C LEU A 154 -15.50 -7.58 -8.82
N LYS A 155 -15.19 -8.36 -9.88
CA LYS A 155 -15.51 -8.09 -11.29
C LYS A 155 -16.41 -9.23 -11.77
N ALA A 156 -17.63 -8.93 -12.20
CA ALA A 156 -18.63 -9.93 -12.61
C ALA A 156 -18.78 -11.08 -11.58
N GLY A 157 -18.72 -10.76 -10.29
CA GLY A 157 -18.81 -11.72 -9.18
C GLY A 157 -17.52 -12.48 -8.85
N GLN A 158 -16.44 -12.32 -9.61
CA GLN A 158 -15.14 -12.92 -9.34
C GLN A 158 -14.27 -11.99 -8.48
N SER A 159 -13.63 -12.54 -7.45
CA SER A 159 -12.78 -11.78 -6.54
C SER A 159 -11.44 -11.41 -7.17
N ILE A 160 -11.09 -10.14 -7.10
CA ILE A 160 -9.77 -9.62 -7.46
C ILE A 160 -9.03 -9.23 -6.19
N GLU A 161 -7.87 -9.85 -5.96
CA GLU A 161 -7.03 -9.53 -4.81
C GLU A 161 -6.25 -8.23 -5.06
N LEU A 162 -6.47 -7.24 -4.20
CA LEU A 162 -5.80 -5.95 -4.24
C LEU A 162 -4.88 -5.79 -3.03
N THR A 163 -3.75 -5.10 -3.26
CA THR A 163 -2.95 -4.59 -2.15
C THR A 163 -3.70 -3.47 -1.43
N GLN A 164 -3.19 -3.07 -0.28
CA GLN A 164 -3.79 -2.00 0.52
C GLN A 164 -3.93 -0.69 -0.24
N VAL A 165 -2.88 -0.29 -0.97
CA VAL A 165 -2.85 0.93 -1.78
C VAL A 165 -3.76 0.80 -3.00
N GLU A 166 -3.73 -0.31 -3.70
CA GLU A 166 -4.61 -0.58 -4.85
C GLU A 166 -6.09 -0.48 -4.45
N PHE A 167 -6.45 -1.06 -3.31
CA PHE A 167 -7.81 -0.97 -2.78
C PHE A 167 -8.21 0.49 -2.49
N GLN A 168 -7.32 1.29 -1.88
CA GLN A 168 -7.60 2.70 -1.59
C GLN A 168 -7.75 3.54 -2.86
N ILE A 169 -6.97 3.25 -3.90
CA ILE A 169 -7.12 3.91 -5.21
C ILE A 169 -8.47 3.56 -5.83
N MET A 170 -8.87 2.28 -5.82
CA MET A 170 -10.18 1.86 -6.32
C MET A 170 -11.32 2.51 -5.55
N GLU A 171 -11.23 2.58 -4.23
CA GLU A 171 -12.23 3.28 -3.41
C GLU A 171 -12.34 4.76 -3.79
N LEU A 172 -11.19 5.42 -4.01
CA LEU A 172 -11.17 6.82 -4.42
C LEU A 172 -11.84 6.99 -5.80
N PHE A 173 -11.62 6.09 -6.75
CA PHE A 173 -12.26 6.10 -8.05
C PHE A 173 -13.77 5.87 -7.95
N PHE A 174 -14.21 4.87 -7.21
CA PHE A 174 -15.62 4.54 -7.03
C PHE A 174 -16.41 5.66 -6.33
N ARG A 175 -15.77 6.44 -5.47
CA ARG A 175 -16.36 7.65 -4.87
C ARG A 175 -16.35 8.88 -5.79
N ASN A 176 -15.67 8.80 -6.96
CA ASN A 176 -15.57 9.88 -7.94
C ASN A 176 -15.76 9.33 -9.37
N PRO A 177 -16.88 8.64 -9.68
CA PRO A 177 -17.08 8.02 -10.99
C PRO A 177 -17.12 9.11 -12.10
N GLY A 178 -16.47 8.85 -13.23
CA GLY A 178 -16.39 9.77 -14.37
C GLY A 178 -15.59 11.05 -14.13
N ILE A 179 -15.09 11.27 -12.90
CA ILE A 179 -14.33 12.49 -12.58
C ILE A 179 -12.84 12.24 -12.77
N ALA A 180 -12.18 13.10 -13.57
CA ALA A 180 -10.74 13.08 -13.71
C ALA A 180 -10.06 13.54 -12.40
N LEU A 181 -9.21 12.71 -11.84
CA LEU A 181 -8.45 12.98 -10.63
C LEU A 181 -7.00 13.32 -11.00
N VAL A 182 -6.51 14.48 -10.55
CA VAL A 182 -5.08 14.81 -10.68
C VAL A 182 -4.24 13.85 -9.83
N ARG A 183 -3.01 13.58 -10.28
CA ARG A 183 -2.10 12.67 -9.58
C ARG A 183 -1.89 13.04 -8.12
N GLU A 184 -1.77 14.33 -7.84
CA GLU A 184 -1.60 14.87 -6.49
C GLU A 184 -2.83 14.61 -5.61
N LYS A 185 -4.03 14.65 -6.16
CA LYS A 185 -5.27 14.32 -5.42
C LYS A 185 -5.30 12.83 -5.07
N ILE A 186 -4.91 11.96 -6.00
CA ILE A 186 -4.77 10.52 -5.74
C ILE A 186 -3.70 10.28 -4.69
N LEU A 187 -2.53 10.91 -4.85
CA LEU A 187 -1.42 10.80 -3.90
C LEU A 187 -1.86 11.17 -2.48
N LYS A 188 -2.43 12.36 -2.29
CA LYS A 188 -2.90 12.83 -1.00
C LYS A 188 -4.03 11.98 -0.42
N GLY A 189 -4.96 11.54 -1.23
CA GLY A 189 -6.07 10.70 -0.81
C GLY A 189 -5.63 9.33 -0.27
N VAL A 190 -4.59 8.76 -0.86
CA VAL A 190 -4.09 7.42 -0.54
C VAL A 190 -2.95 7.45 0.46
N TRP A 191 -1.91 8.24 0.23
CA TRP A 191 -0.73 8.30 1.09
C TRP A 191 -0.79 9.40 2.17
N GLY A 192 -1.76 10.32 2.07
CA GLY A 192 -1.98 11.38 3.05
C GLY A 192 -1.49 12.76 2.60
N GLU A 193 -2.06 13.83 3.20
CA GLU A 193 -1.78 15.23 2.85
C GLU A 193 -0.30 15.61 2.99
N ASN A 194 0.41 15.01 3.94
CA ASN A 194 1.81 15.27 4.25
C ASN A 194 2.76 14.25 3.61
N TYR A 195 2.36 13.64 2.49
CA TYR A 195 3.25 12.75 1.77
C TYR A 195 4.23 13.55 0.89
N PHE A 196 5.53 13.38 1.14
CA PHE A 196 6.62 14.06 0.44
C PHE A 196 7.35 13.18 -0.59
N GLY A 197 6.78 12.03 -0.91
CA GLY A 197 7.35 11.11 -1.92
C GLY A 197 7.06 11.53 -3.36
N ASP A 198 7.59 10.75 -4.30
CA ASP A 198 7.45 11.00 -5.72
C ASP A 198 6.01 10.69 -6.19
N VAL A 199 5.40 11.59 -6.94
CA VAL A 199 4.06 11.42 -7.53
C VAL A 199 4.00 10.25 -8.50
N LYS A 200 5.13 9.80 -9.05
CA LYS A 200 5.24 8.62 -9.92
C LYS A 200 4.78 7.32 -9.25
N ILE A 201 4.73 7.27 -7.92
CA ILE A 201 4.16 6.13 -7.20
C ILE A 201 2.70 5.86 -7.61
N VAL A 202 1.97 6.91 -7.96
CA VAL A 202 0.60 6.80 -8.48
C VAL A 202 0.61 6.04 -9.81
N ASP A 203 1.48 6.42 -10.76
CA ASP A 203 1.53 5.81 -12.09
C ASP A 203 1.89 4.31 -12.01
N VAL A 204 2.81 3.94 -11.13
CA VAL A 204 3.18 2.53 -10.91
C VAL A 204 1.98 1.73 -10.37
N ASN A 205 1.25 2.26 -9.38
CA ASN A 205 0.09 1.58 -8.82
C ASN A 205 -1.08 1.52 -9.81
N ILE A 206 -1.29 2.56 -10.63
CA ILE A 206 -2.28 2.52 -11.72
C ILE A 206 -1.93 1.42 -12.73
N ARG A 207 -0.65 1.28 -13.11
CA ARG A 207 -0.22 0.19 -14.00
C ARG A 207 -0.52 -1.18 -13.39
N ARG A 208 -0.25 -1.38 -12.10
CA ARG A 208 -0.54 -2.63 -11.38
C ARG A 208 -2.05 -2.90 -11.33
N LEU A 209 -2.85 -1.87 -11.04
CA LEU A 209 -4.30 -1.98 -11.05
C LEU A 209 -4.83 -2.40 -12.44
N ARG A 210 -4.35 -1.77 -13.50
CA ARG A 210 -4.73 -2.15 -14.88
C ARG A 210 -4.46 -3.62 -15.16
N MET A 211 -3.31 -4.15 -14.71
CA MET A 211 -2.99 -5.59 -14.86
C MET A 211 -3.99 -6.52 -14.16
N LYS A 212 -4.76 -6.01 -13.18
CA LYS A 212 -5.72 -6.79 -12.39
C LYS A 212 -7.18 -6.58 -12.83
N VAL A 213 -7.54 -5.37 -13.26
CA VAL A 213 -8.94 -4.99 -13.51
C VAL A 213 -9.29 -4.91 -14.99
N GLU A 214 -8.33 -4.57 -15.87
CA GLU A 214 -8.56 -4.45 -17.31
C GLU A 214 -8.41 -5.80 -18.01
N ASP A 215 -9.24 -6.04 -19.01
CA ASP A 215 -9.10 -7.22 -19.87
C ASP A 215 -7.85 -7.09 -20.75
N GLU A 216 -7.57 -5.87 -21.24
CA GLU A 216 -6.36 -5.53 -21.98
C GLU A 216 -5.66 -4.32 -21.35
N PRO A 217 -4.65 -4.53 -20.45
CA PRO A 217 -3.99 -3.45 -19.71
C PRO A 217 -3.32 -2.36 -20.55
N SER A 218 -2.95 -2.69 -21.80
CA SER A 218 -2.36 -1.75 -22.78
C SER A 218 -3.40 -0.83 -23.42
N HIS A 219 -4.67 -1.28 -23.48
CA HIS A 219 -5.82 -0.53 -24.00
C HIS A 219 -6.91 -0.45 -22.93
N PRO A 220 -6.68 0.28 -21.83
CA PRO A 220 -7.58 0.29 -20.70
C PRO A 220 -8.92 0.94 -21.05
N THR A 221 -10.01 0.34 -20.59
CA THR A 221 -11.38 0.82 -20.76
C THR A 221 -11.96 1.41 -19.48
N HIS A 222 -11.45 1.01 -18.31
CA HIS A 222 -11.94 1.44 -17.00
C HIS A 222 -11.05 2.52 -16.37
N ILE A 223 -9.73 2.30 -16.29
CA ILE A 223 -8.81 3.29 -15.72
C ILE A 223 -8.18 4.09 -16.85
N LEU A 224 -8.83 5.16 -17.27
CA LEU A 224 -8.39 5.97 -18.40
C LEU A 224 -7.33 7.00 -18.00
N THR A 225 -6.35 7.22 -18.89
CA THR A 225 -5.39 8.32 -18.72
C THR A 225 -5.99 9.62 -19.26
N VAL A 226 -6.03 10.65 -18.41
CA VAL A 226 -6.29 12.02 -18.82
C VAL A 226 -4.95 12.73 -18.96
N TRP A 227 -4.51 12.88 -20.21
CA TRP A 227 -3.17 13.38 -20.54
C TRP A 227 -2.87 14.75 -19.91
N GLY A 228 -1.68 14.87 -19.32
CA GLY A 228 -1.26 16.09 -18.62
C GLY A 228 -1.99 16.35 -17.29
N TYR A 229 -2.94 15.50 -16.89
CA TYR A 229 -3.76 15.71 -15.71
C TYR A 229 -3.66 14.54 -14.70
N GLY A 230 -4.12 13.36 -15.06
CA GLY A 230 -4.14 12.21 -14.15
C GLY A 230 -4.94 11.05 -14.70
N TYR A 231 -5.89 10.55 -13.90
CA TYR A 231 -6.65 9.34 -14.24
C TYR A 231 -8.13 9.52 -13.94
N ARG A 232 -8.96 8.76 -14.66
CA ARG A 232 -10.41 8.74 -14.51
C ARG A 232 -10.90 7.30 -14.56
N TRP A 233 -11.86 6.97 -13.72
CA TRP A 233 -12.58 5.72 -13.75
C TRP A 233 -13.80 5.84 -14.67
N GLU A 234 -13.99 4.88 -15.54
CA GLU A 234 -15.17 4.70 -16.41
C GLU A 234 -15.80 3.32 -16.16
N GLU A 235 -17.14 3.25 -16.29
CA GLU A 235 -17.90 1.99 -16.16
C GLU A 235 -17.77 1.10 -17.38
#